data_e7b90e5e0bc2ca068cbd3f9a91b795f6
#
_entry.id   e7b90e5e0bc2ca068cbd3f9a91b795f6
#
_cell.length_a   1.000
_cell.length_b   1.000
_cell.length_c   1.000
_cell.angle_alpha   90.00
_cell.angle_beta   90.00
_cell.angle_gamma   90.00
#
_symmetry.space_group_name_H-M   'P 1'
#
loop_
_entity.id
_entity.type
_entity.pdbx_description
1 polymer ?
#
loop_
_entity_poly.entity_id
_entity_poly.type
_entity_poly.pdbx_seq_one_letter_code
_entity_poly.pdbx_strand_id
1 'polypeptide(L)'
;MTIAADGRPRPVPIAFAYRDEADGLVLYSALDEKPKSVADPHDFARIRDIGTRPRVAILIDRWDEDWSRLAWVRLEGTAAVLEPTNASADESAAEHSIAVGLLRARYAQYTTHALERRPVIRVSVERVSGWSA
;
A
#
# COMPACT_ATOMS: atom_id res chain seq x y z
N MET A 1 0.16 3.25 -7.94
CA MET A 1 0.29 2.85 -9.35
C MET A 1 1.33 1.75 -9.44
N THR A 2 0.99 0.65 -10.05
CA THR A 2 1.89 -0.45 -10.42
C THR A 2 2.12 -0.44 -11.93
N ILE A 3 3.06 -1.24 -12.41
CA ILE A 3 3.35 -1.42 -13.84
C ILE A 3 3.06 -2.88 -14.20
N ALA A 4 2.16 -3.08 -15.14
CA ALA A 4 1.82 -4.41 -15.64
C ALA A 4 3.01 -5.05 -16.38
N ALA A 5 2.97 -6.38 -16.57
CA ALA A 5 4.03 -7.12 -17.26
C ALA A 5 4.32 -6.59 -18.68
N ASP A 6 3.30 -6.09 -19.37
CA ASP A 6 3.42 -5.46 -20.71
C ASP A 6 3.86 -3.98 -20.68
N GLY A 7 4.20 -3.44 -19.50
CA GLY A 7 4.68 -2.08 -19.32
C GLY A 7 3.58 -1.01 -19.13
N ARG A 8 2.30 -1.37 -19.19
CA ARG A 8 1.22 -0.40 -18.99
C ARG A 8 1.12 0.05 -17.53
N PRO A 9 0.99 1.37 -17.26
CA PRO A 9 0.72 1.87 -15.92
C PRO A 9 -0.70 1.46 -15.46
N ARG A 10 -0.80 1.08 -14.19
CA ARG A 10 -2.07 0.65 -13.56
C ARG A 10 -2.32 1.46 -12.28
N PRO A 11 -2.93 2.64 -12.39
CA PRO A 11 -3.36 3.39 -11.22
C PRO A 11 -4.56 2.69 -10.56
N VAL A 12 -4.56 2.64 -9.22
CA VAL A 12 -5.69 2.14 -8.43
C VAL A 12 -5.75 2.91 -7.11
N PRO A 13 -6.95 3.33 -6.66
CA PRO A 13 -7.11 3.92 -5.35
C PRO A 13 -6.75 2.92 -4.24
N ILE A 14 -6.06 3.40 -3.21
CA ILE A 14 -5.69 2.59 -2.04
C ILE A 14 -5.95 3.34 -0.75
N ALA A 15 -6.30 2.61 0.31
CA ALA A 15 -6.14 3.05 1.68
C ALA A 15 -4.73 2.66 2.16
N PHE A 16 -4.11 3.49 2.99
CA PHE A 16 -2.76 3.23 3.47
C PHE A 16 -2.54 3.75 4.89
N ALA A 17 -1.60 3.14 5.58
CA ALA A 17 -0.97 3.66 6.79
C ALA A 17 0.55 3.72 6.56
N TYR A 18 1.28 4.39 7.44
CA TYR A 18 2.73 4.55 7.28
C TYR A 18 3.46 4.58 8.61
N ARG A 19 4.74 4.28 8.56
CA ARG A 19 5.74 4.56 9.60
C ARG A 19 6.83 5.45 9.02
N ASP A 20 7.25 6.44 9.80
CA ASP A 20 8.45 7.22 9.53
C ASP A 20 9.52 6.77 10.53
N GLU A 21 10.51 6.04 10.05
CA GLU A 21 11.58 5.45 10.84
C GLU A 21 12.92 6.10 10.50
N ALA A 22 13.94 5.88 11.35
CA ALA A 22 15.28 6.45 11.17
C ALA A 22 15.92 6.08 9.82
N ASP A 23 15.57 4.92 9.26
CA ASP A 23 16.05 4.37 7.99
C ASP A 23 15.08 4.59 6.81
N GLY A 24 13.99 5.34 7.03
CA GLY A 24 13.13 5.82 5.95
C GLY A 24 11.63 5.65 6.18
N LEU A 25 10.86 6.14 5.21
CA LEU A 25 9.41 6.08 5.19
C LEU A 25 8.92 4.77 4.59
N VAL A 26 8.03 4.08 5.30
CA VAL A 26 7.40 2.84 4.85
C VAL A 26 5.89 3.00 4.85
N LEU A 27 5.23 2.65 3.74
CA LEU A 27 3.78 2.61 3.63
C LEU A 27 3.26 1.18 3.59
N TYR A 28 2.06 0.98 4.13
CA TYR A 28 1.32 -0.28 4.10
C TYR A 28 -0.07 -0.07 3.50
N SER A 29 -0.47 -0.97 2.60
CA SER A 29 -1.81 -1.00 2.01
C SER A 29 -2.40 -2.40 2.11
N ALA A 30 -3.60 -2.50 2.67
CA ALA A 30 -4.29 -3.78 2.81
C ALA A 30 -4.92 -4.25 1.50
N LEU A 31 -5.00 -5.56 1.36
CA LEU A 31 -5.88 -6.24 0.42
C LEU A 31 -7.18 -6.58 1.16
N ASP A 32 -8.08 -5.62 1.26
CA ASP A 32 -9.29 -5.69 2.04
C ASP A 32 -10.37 -6.61 1.46
N GLU A 33 -11.45 -6.85 2.22
CA GLU A 33 -12.56 -7.74 1.90
C GLU A 33 -13.68 -7.07 1.09
N LYS A 34 -13.42 -5.91 0.49
CA LYS A 34 -14.43 -5.29 -0.40
C LYS A 34 -14.84 -6.25 -1.50
N PRO A 35 -16.12 -6.25 -1.92
CA PRO A 35 -16.59 -7.10 -3.02
C PRO A 35 -15.72 -6.93 -4.26
N LYS A 36 -15.14 -8.02 -4.74
CA LYS A 36 -14.22 -8.05 -5.89
C LYS A 36 -14.46 -9.32 -6.69
N SER A 37 -14.08 -9.29 -7.95
CA SER A 37 -14.20 -10.44 -8.87
C SER A 37 -13.18 -11.54 -8.60
N VAL A 38 -12.26 -11.36 -7.65
CA VAL A 38 -11.14 -12.27 -7.40
C VAL A 38 -11.25 -12.82 -5.98
N ALA A 39 -11.30 -14.14 -5.85
CA ALA A 39 -11.42 -14.83 -4.56
C ALA A 39 -10.11 -14.87 -3.78
N ASP A 40 -8.98 -15.16 -4.45
CA ASP A 40 -7.66 -15.17 -3.84
C ASP A 40 -7.03 -13.77 -3.94
N PRO A 41 -6.60 -13.17 -2.82
CA PRO A 41 -5.89 -11.89 -2.84
C PRO A 41 -4.65 -11.85 -3.71
N HIS A 42 -3.96 -12.98 -3.91
CA HIS A 42 -2.77 -13.06 -4.77
C HIS A 42 -3.09 -12.91 -6.27
N ASP A 43 -4.35 -13.14 -6.67
CA ASP A 43 -4.80 -12.95 -8.04
C ASP A 43 -5.08 -11.49 -8.41
N PHE A 44 -4.98 -10.56 -7.46
CA PHE A 44 -5.09 -9.14 -7.82
C PHE A 44 -3.96 -8.71 -8.76
N ALA A 45 -4.34 -7.98 -9.81
CA ALA A 45 -3.40 -7.49 -10.81
C ALA A 45 -2.20 -6.77 -10.18
N ARG A 46 -2.44 -5.91 -9.17
CA ARG A 46 -1.37 -5.18 -8.48
C ARG A 46 -0.37 -6.09 -7.76
N ILE A 47 -0.80 -7.24 -7.24
CA ILE A 47 0.10 -8.22 -6.60
C ILE A 47 0.99 -8.88 -7.64
N ARG A 48 0.42 -9.30 -8.77
CA ARG A 48 1.19 -9.86 -9.88
C ARG A 48 2.16 -8.84 -10.48
N ASP A 49 1.70 -7.59 -10.63
CA ASP A 49 2.55 -6.49 -11.12
C ASP A 49 3.77 -6.29 -10.20
N ILE A 50 3.56 -6.23 -8.87
CA ILE A 50 4.63 -6.08 -7.87
C ILE A 50 5.60 -7.25 -7.92
N GLY A 51 5.11 -8.49 -8.07
CA GLY A 51 5.96 -9.67 -8.20
C GLY A 51 6.87 -9.64 -9.42
N THR A 52 6.45 -8.99 -10.50
CA THR A 52 7.23 -8.87 -11.74
C THR A 52 8.03 -7.57 -11.80
N ARG A 53 7.43 -6.47 -11.37
CA ARG A 53 7.99 -5.11 -11.41
C ARG A 53 7.72 -4.40 -10.08
N PRO A 54 8.63 -4.52 -9.11
CA PRO A 54 8.37 -4.03 -7.75
C PRO A 54 8.41 -2.50 -7.61
N ARG A 55 8.84 -1.77 -8.63
CA ARG A 55 8.84 -0.30 -8.60
C ARG A 55 7.42 0.24 -8.69
N VAL A 56 7.05 1.12 -7.76
CA VAL A 56 5.72 1.69 -7.65
C VAL A 56 5.77 3.20 -7.43
N ALA A 57 4.68 3.87 -7.76
CA ALA A 57 4.46 5.26 -7.38
C ALA A 57 3.11 5.42 -6.69
N ILE A 58 3.06 6.27 -5.68
CA ILE A 58 1.86 6.63 -4.94
C ILE A 58 1.68 8.14 -5.07
N LEU A 59 0.49 8.57 -5.50
CA LEU A 59 0.09 9.96 -5.51
C LEU A 59 -0.91 10.19 -4.39
N ILE A 60 -0.64 11.18 -3.56
CA ILE A 60 -1.54 11.68 -2.52
C ILE A 60 -1.83 13.12 -2.92
N ASP A 61 -3.08 13.44 -3.20
CA ASP A 61 -3.46 14.77 -3.65
C ASP A 61 -4.58 15.37 -2.79
N ARG A 62 -4.60 16.67 -2.77
CA ARG A 62 -5.71 17.46 -2.30
C ARG A 62 -6.24 18.27 -3.48
N TRP A 63 -7.36 17.81 -4.01
CA TRP A 63 -8.09 18.51 -5.04
C TRP A 63 -9.06 19.51 -4.42
N ASP A 64 -9.14 20.71 -5.00
CA ASP A 64 -10.08 21.77 -4.59
C ASP A 64 -10.44 22.62 -5.83
N GLU A 65 -11.67 23.12 -5.90
CA GLU A 65 -12.09 24.06 -6.94
C GLU A 65 -11.35 25.41 -6.81
N ASP A 66 -10.99 25.80 -5.61
CA ASP A 66 -10.07 26.90 -5.34
C ASP A 66 -8.62 26.42 -5.50
N TRP A 67 -8.00 26.78 -6.58
CA TRP A 67 -6.63 26.35 -6.95
C TRP A 67 -5.55 26.79 -5.97
N SER A 68 -5.80 27.83 -5.16
CA SER A 68 -4.87 28.23 -4.10
C SER A 68 -4.73 27.18 -2.97
N ARG A 69 -5.60 26.16 -2.97
CA ARG A 69 -5.66 25.07 -1.98
C ARG A 69 -5.17 23.73 -2.53
N LEU A 70 -4.77 23.69 -3.79
CA LEU A 70 -4.24 22.47 -4.39
C LEU A 70 -2.90 22.06 -3.77
N ALA A 71 -2.72 20.79 -3.58
CA ALA A 71 -1.46 20.21 -3.14
C ALA A 71 -1.35 18.76 -3.58
N TRP A 72 -0.14 18.29 -3.80
CA TRP A 72 0.11 16.86 -4.00
C TRP A 72 1.47 16.44 -3.45
N VAL A 73 1.56 15.17 -3.09
CA VAL A 73 2.82 14.49 -2.77
C VAL A 73 2.88 13.22 -3.60
N ARG A 74 4.02 12.97 -4.23
CA ARG A 74 4.32 11.73 -4.93
C ARG A 74 5.44 11.00 -4.21
N LEU A 75 5.18 9.73 -3.92
CA LEU A 75 6.12 8.81 -3.31
C LEU A 75 6.50 7.77 -4.35
N GLU A 76 7.78 7.52 -4.53
CA GLU A 76 8.32 6.50 -5.43
C GLU A 76 9.17 5.54 -4.61
N GLY A 77 9.05 4.25 -4.89
CA GLY A 77 9.78 3.26 -4.13
C GLY A 77 9.59 1.83 -4.63
N THR A 78 9.99 0.90 -3.79
CA THR A 78 9.94 -0.53 -4.06
C THR A 78 8.87 -1.19 -3.19
N ALA A 79 7.97 -1.92 -3.81
CA ALA A 79 6.91 -2.66 -3.14
C ALA A 79 7.28 -4.12 -2.92
N ALA A 80 6.80 -4.66 -1.81
CA ALA A 80 6.84 -6.08 -1.48
C ALA A 80 5.50 -6.52 -0.90
N VAL A 81 5.22 -7.81 -0.93
CA VAL A 81 4.02 -8.40 -0.33
C VAL A 81 4.43 -9.06 0.98
N LEU A 82 3.85 -8.60 2.07
CA LEU A 82 3.97 -9.22 3.38
C LEU A 82 2.87 -10.27 3.53
N GLU A 83 3.26 -11.52 3.72
CA GLU A 83 2.32 -12.60 3.92
C GLU A 83 1.85 -12.66 5.38
N PRO A 84 0.57 -13.01 5.59
CA PRO A 84 0.07 -13.27 6.93
C PRO A 84 0.78 -14.49 7.52
N THR A 85 1.16 -14.41 8.78
CA THR A 85 1.87 -15.52 9.42
C THR A 85 0.90 -16.55 9.96
N ASN A 86 1.07 -17.78 9.53
CA ASN A 86 0.38 -18.90 10.14
C ASN A 86 1.29 -19.77 11.03
N ALA A 87 2.62 -19.60 11.05
CA ALA A 87 3.44 -20.60 11.76
C ALA A 87 4.90 -20.24 12.06
N SER A 88 5.48 -19.14 11.59
CA SER A 88 6.89 -18.85 11.90
C SER A 88 7.06 -17.41 12.40
N ALA A 89 7.77 -17.29 13.52
CA ALA A 89 8.17 -16.01 14.09
C ALA A 89 9.36 -15.45 13.29
N ASP A 90 9.15 -15.08 12.02
CA ASP A 90 10.13 -14.33 11.26
C ASP A 90 9.85 -12.82 11.31
N GLU A 91 10.82 -12.00 10.89
CA GLU A 91 10.69 -10.55 10.89
C GLU A 91 9.55 -10.05 9.99
N SER A 92 9.29 -10.73 8.89
CA SER A 92 8.20 -10.41 7.96
C SER A 92 6.83 -10.54 8.62
N ALA A 93 6.66 -11.54 9.45
CA ALA A 93 5.46 -11.79 10.22
C ALA A 93 5.20 -10.72 11.27
N ALA A 94 6.24 -10.34 11.99
CA ALA A 94 6.18 -9.27 12.96
C ALA A 94 5.80 -7.94 12.26
N GLU A 95 6.37 -7.66 11.11
CA GLU A 95 6.05 -6.48 10.32
C GLU A 95 4.61 -6.50 9.79
N HIS A 96 4.11 -7.64 9.33
CA HIS A 96 2.72 -7.80 8.92
C HIS A 96 1.75 -7.43 10.06
N SER A 97 1.99 -7.91 11.27
CA SER A 97 1.17 -7.58 12.45
C SER A 97 1.18 -6.10 12.79
N ILE A 98 2.35 -5.46 12.69
CA ILE A 98 2.49 -4.00 12.87
C ILE A 98 1.68 -3.25 11.80
N ALA A 99 1.78 -3.65 10.55
CA ALA A 99 1.06 -3.05 9.44
C ALA A 99 -0.46 -3.12 9.64
N VAL A 100 -0.97 -4.28 10.05
CA VAL A 100 -2.40 -4.48 10.36
C VAL A 100 -2.84 -3.56 11.50
N GLY A 101 -2.05 -3.44 12.56
CA GLY A 101 -2.32 -2.54 13.68
C GLY A 101 -2.42 -1.07 13.25
N LEU A 102 -1.49 -0.61 12.42
CA LEU A 102 -1.47 0.75 11.88
C LEU A 102 -2.68 1.04 10.98
N LEU A 103 -3.04 0.10 10.11
CA LEU A 103 -4.19 0.22 9.22
C LEU A 103 -5.50 0.29 10.00
N ARG A 104 -5.66 -0.52 11.05
CA ARG A 104 -6.84 -0.48 11.94
C ARG A 104 -6.92 0.80 12.76
N ALA A 105 -5.80 1.29 13.25
CA ALA A 105 -5.75 2.55 13.99
C ALA A 105 -6.18 3.74 13.12
N ARG A 106 -5.90 3.69 11.82
CA ARG A 106 -6.24 4.75 10.89
C ARG A 106 -7.65 4.65 10.31
N TYR A 107 -8.14 3.44 10.06
CA TYR A 107 -9.41 3.19 9.39
C TYR A 107 -10.31 2.30 10.25
N ALA A 108 -11.34 2.89 10.86
CA ALA A 108 -12.30 2.17 11.70
C ALA A 108 -12.99 1.00 10.96
N GLN A 109 -13.17 1.12 9.62
CA GLN A 109 -13.76 0.07 8.79
C GLN A 109 -12.98 -1.25 8.84
N TYR A 110 -11.67 -1.18 9.08
CA TYR A 110 -10.82 -2.39 9.14
C TYR A 110 -10.96 -3.19 10.45
N THR A 111 -11.73 -2.71 11.42
CA THR A 111 -12.04 -3.48 12.64
C THR A 111 -12.87 -4.75 12.35
N THR A 112 -13.66 -4.72 11.27
CA THR A 112 -14.52 -5.85 10.86
C THR A 112 -13.90 -6.72 9.75
N HIS A 113 -12.72 -6.35 9.23
CA HIS A 113 -12.02 -7.11 8.20
C HIS A 113 -10.96 -8.03 8.81
N ALA A 114 -10.88 -9.26 8.34
CA ALA A 114 -9.90 -10.27 8.78
C ALA A 114 -8.51 -10.01 8.13
N LEU A 115 -7.93 -8.83 8.35
CA LEU A 115 -6.65 -8.43 7.74
C LEU A 115 -5.49 -9.35 8.14
N GLU A 116 -5.57 -10.02 9.31
CA GLU A 116 -4.57 -10.97 9.79
C GLU A 116 -4.39 -12.18 8.86
N ARG A 117 -5.39 -12.44 8.02
CA ARG A 117 -5.39 -13.59 7.09
C ARG A 117 -5.08 -13.19 5.66
N ARG A 118 -4.76 -11.93 5.41
CA ARG A 118 -4.59 -11.38 4.06
C ARG A 118 -3.23 -10.72 3.91
N PRO A 119 -2.64 -10.80 2.71
CA PRO A 119 -1.39 -10.10 2.45
C PRO A 119 -1.55 -8.58 2.61
N VAL A 120 -0.46 -7.94 2.97
CA VAL A 120 -0.33 -6.47 3.01
C VAL A 120 0.76 -6.06 2.03
N ILE A 121 0.50 -5.05 1.23
CA ILE A 121 1.54 -4.44 0.39
C ILE A 121 2.35 -3.48 1.25
N ARG A 122 3.67 -3.70 1.28
CA ARG A 122 4.66 -2.81 1.87
C ARG A 122 5.36 -2.02 0.79
N VAL A 123 5.52 -0.72 0.98
CA VAL A 123 6.29 0.14 0.08
C VAL A 123 7.41 0.82 0.86
N SER A 124 8.66 0.52 0.52
CA SER A 124 9.83 1.28 0.97
C SER A 124 9.96 2.51 0.10
N VAL A 125 9.77 3.69 0.66
CA VAL A 125 9.84 4.95 -0.08
C VAL A 125 11.30 5.36 -0.26
N GLU A 126 11.70 5.59 -1.49
CA GLU A 126 13.05 5.98 -1.89
C GLU A 126 13.12 7.46 -2.28
N ARG A 127 12.01 8.00 -2.78
CA ARG A 127 11.95 9.39 -3.24
C ARG A 127 10.60 10.01 -2.91
N VAL A 128 10.64 11.23 -2.41
CA VAL A 128 9.47 12.07 -2.15
C VAL A 128 9.58 13.34 -2.98
N SER A 129 8.52 13.70 -3.67
CA SER A 129 8.36 14.99 -4.34
C SER A 129 6.97 15.52 -4.11
N GLY A 130 6.81 16.82 -4.08
CA GLY A 130 5.51 17.43 -3.83
C GLY A 130 5.46 18.89 -4.23
N TRP A 131 4.24 19.40 -4.23
CA TRP A 131 3.95 20.79 -4.53
C TRP A 131 2.70 21.24 -3.77
N SER A 132 2.64 22.49 -3.38
CA SER A 132 1.45 23.16 -2.87
C SER A 132 1.33 24.55 -3.44
N ALA A 133 0.13 24.98 -3.72
CA ALA A 133 -0.15 26.36 -4.13
C ALA A 133 0.13 27.36 -3.00
#